data_410cbc1ac9d0b3234c496056117316b5
#
_entry.id   410cbc1ac9d0b3234c496056117316b5
#
_cell.length_a   1.000
_cell.length_b   1.000
_cell.length_c   1.000
_cell.angle_alpha   90.00
_cell.angle_beta   90.00
_cell.angle_gamma   90.00
#
_symmetry.space_group_name_H-M   'P 1'
#
loop_
_entity.id
_entity.type
_entity.pdbx_description
1 polymer ?
#
loop_
_entity_poly.entity_id
_entity_poly.type
_entity_poly.pdbx_seq_one_letter_code
_entity_poly.pdbx_strand_id
1 'polypeptide(L)'
;MRLLACWLAAVAALAVPAAGGTLGVRVPAGFRVETFASGLSKPTAMAYGPDGRIYVTQTGGTLVAIRRGTRSPRVLVWGLRTPLGLAWRGSTLFVSEQGKLERFRLSGGRLRDRRVLVRGLAFGRHQQDNVVVGPGGVRLYWGSGSTCDVCRERDKRSATILSLRPDGSDLRVVARGLRNPYGLAFQPGTGRLYATVNGQDEIGTRSDPEPAEMLVVVRRGAFYGWPGCWPNARTLRLSGRCRGVTAPAAYLEPHSSADGLVFYTGHSFPRGYSGNVFIAEWGEYLSHRFGRRVVRVRLAPNGQARSVSTFADGFSHPLALLVDRSGGVLVADWGPGVVYRIQARGRP
;
A
#
# COMPACT_ATOMS: atom_id res chain seq x y z
N MET A 1 -39.08 65.87 -9.18
CA MET A 1 -39.25 64.56 -8.56
C MET A 1 -39.04 63.49 -9.65
N ARG A 2 -37.87 62.87 -9.68
CA ARG A 2 -37.56 61.75 -10.62
C ARG A 2 -37.31 60.51 -9.77
N LEU A 3 -38.18 59.54 -9.88
CA LEU A 3 -38.07 58.22 -9.23
C LEU A 3 -37.04 57.39 -9.98
N LEU A 4 -35.95 56.99 -9.30
CA LEU A 4 -35.01 55.98 -9.77
C LEU A 4 -35.56 54.60 -9.36
N ALA A 5 -35.86 53.78 -10.37
CA ALA A 5 -36.19 52.36 -10.17
C ALA A 5 -34.89 51.55 -10.14
N CYS A 6 -34.55 50.93 -8.99
CA CYS A 6 -33.48 49.97 -8.87
C CYS A 6 -33.95 48.59 -9.38
N TRP A 7 -33.31 48.11 -10.44
CA TRP A 7 -33.47 46.75 -10.91
C TRP A 7 -32.47 45.84 -10.14
N LEU A 8 -32.98 44.99 -9.30
CA LEU A 8 -32.22 43.89 -8.68
C LEU A 8 -32.15 42.73 -9.71
N ALA A 9 -30.97 42.54 -10.29
CA ALA A 9 -30.70 41.37 -11.14
C ALA A 9 -30.41 40.17 -10.22
N ALA A 10 -31.30 39.20 -10.16
CA ALA A 10 -31.09 37.93 -9.52
C ALA A 10 -30.11 37.10 -10.36
N VAL A 11 -28.89 36.90 -9.91
CA VAL A 11 -27.92 35.98 -10.48
C VAL A 11 -28.33 34.57 -10.07
N ALA A 12 -28.97 33.84 -10.96
CA ALA A 12 -29.21 32.41 -10.80
C ALA A 12 -27.86 31.69 -10.96
N ALA A 13 -27.32 31.17 -9.86
CA ALA A 13 -26.18 30.27 -9.89
C ALA A 13 -26.60 28.95 -10.56
N LEU A 14 -26.24 28.78 -11.82
CA LEU A 14 -26.33 27.51 -12.51
C LEU A 14 -25.39 26.54 -11.84
N ALA A 15 -25.96 25.55 -11.12
CA ALA A 15 -25.22 24.40 -10.64
C ALA A 15 -24.73 23.62 -11.88
N VAL A 16 -23.44 23.72 -12.17
CA VAL A 16 -22.79 22.89 -13.19
C VAL A 16 -22.89 21.44 -12.68
N PRO A 17 -23.56 20.52 -13.41
CA PRO A 17 -23.53 19.12 -13.05
C PRO A 17 -22.07 18.67 -13.13
N ALA A 18 -21.53 18.11 -12.03
CA ALA A 18 -20.24 17.46 -12.05
C ALA A 18 -20.29 16.40 -13.16
N ALA A 19 -19.61 16.66 -14.27
CA ALA A 19 -19.42 15.70 -15.34
C ALA A 19 -18.85 14.43 -14.71
N GLY A 20 -19.66 13.38 -14.65
CA GLY A 20 -19.21 12.03 -14.34
C GLY A 20 -18.27 11.58 -15.46
N GLY A 21 -17.01 12.04 -15.40
CA GLY A 21 -15.96 11.54 -16.25
C GLY A 21 -15.94 10.03 -16.07
N THR A 22 -16.04 9.29 -17.16
CA THR A 22 -15.79 7.85 -17.17
C THR A 22 -14.46 7.61 -16.49
N LEU A 23 -14.51 7.02 -15.28
CA LEU A 23 -13.31 6.63 -14.55
C LEU A 23 -12.51 5.76 -15.52
N GLY A 24 -11.25 6.13 -15.82
CA GLY A 24 -10.39 5.36 -16.73
C GLY A 24 -10.10 3.95 -16.22
N VAL A 25 -10.52 3.66 -14.99
CA VAL A 25 -10.31 2.36 -14.31
C VAL A 25 -11.25 1.30 -14.89
N ARG A 26 -10.66 0.22 -15.40
CA ARG A 26 -11.34 -0.96 -15.91
C ARG A 26 -11.32 -2.09 -14.88
N VAL A 27 -12.43 -2.79 -14.77
CA VAL A 27 -12.63 -3.92 -13.87
C VAL A 27 -13.27 -5.10 -14.61
N PRO A 28 -13.15 -6.36 -14.14
CA PRO A 28 -13.77 -7.50 -14.79
C PRO A 28 -15.29 -7.38 -14.92
N ALA A 29 -15.87 -8.11 -15.87
CA ALA A 29 -17.32 -8.26 -15.96
C ALA A 29 -17.89 -8.72 -14.62
N GLY A 30 -19.05 -8.17 -14.23
CA GLY A 30 -19.67 -8.43 -12.92
C GLY A 30 -19.15 -7.55 -11.78
N PHE A 31 -18.20 -6.64 -12.05
CA PHE A 31 -17.74 -5.64 -11.09
C PHE A 31 -18.13 -4.22 -11.54
N ARG A 32 -18.11 -3.30 -10.57
CA ARG A 32 -18.22 -1.87 -10.81
C ARG A 32 -17.16 -1.14 -10.01
N VAL A 33 -16.76 0.02 -10.49
CA VAL A 33 -15.87 0.96 -9.80
C VAL A 33 -16.60 2.28 -9.59
N GLU A 34 -16.38 2.89 -8.44
CA GLU A 34 -16.91 4.20 -8.09
C GLU A 34 -15.88 5.01 -7.31
N THR A 35 -15.98 6.33 -7.34
CA THR A 35 -15.19 7.20 -6.47
C THR A 35 -15.74 7.10 -5.04
N PHE A 36 -14.92 6.57 -4.12
CA PHE A 36 -15.23 6.51 -2.70
C PHE A 36 -14.91 7.82 -1.98
N ALA A 37 -13.73 8.38 -2.24
CA ALA A 37 -13.27 9.66 -1.71
C ALA A 37 -12.33 10.36 -2.70
N SER A 38 -12.22 11.68 -2.60
CA SER A 38 -11.33 12.50 -3.43
C SER A 38 -10.74 13.65 -2.61
N GLY A 39 -9.84 14.43 -3.21
CA GLY A 39 -9.20 15.56 -2.53
C GLY A 39 -8.10 15.15 -1.55
N LEU A 40 -7.56 13.94 -1.70
CA LEU A 40 -6.35 13.51 -1.01
C LEU A 40 -5.10 14.06 -1.73
N SER A 41 -4.02 14.26 -0.98
CA SER A 41 -2.74 14.68 -1.55
C SER A 41 -1.76 13.52 -1.51
N LYS A 42 -1.67 12.77 -2.62
CA LYS A 42 -0.73 11.65 -2.75
C LYS A 42 -0.86 10.63 -1.60
N PRO A 43 -1.99 9.91 -1.47
CA PRO A 43 -2.25 8.94 -0.39
C PRO A 43 -1.30 7.75 -0.47
N THR A 44 -0.74 7.32 0.67
CA THR A 44 0.30 6.28 0.72
C THR A 44 -0.12 5.00 1.43
N ALA A 45 -0.94 5.09 2.47
CA ALA A 45 -1.45 3.92 3.19
C ALA A 45 -2.83 4.22 3.78
N MET A 46 -3.67 3.18 3.96
CA MET A 46 -5.03 3.30 4.50
C MET A 46 -5.31 2.21 5.54
N ALA A 47 -6.00 2.58 6.62
CA ALA A 47 -6.56 1.60 7.56
C ALA A 47 -7.82 2.14 8.26
N TYR A 48 -8.73 1.23 8.62
CA TYR A 48 -9.84 1.57 9.50
C TYR A 48 -9.37 1.81 10.92
N GLY A 49 -9.75 2.95 11.48
CA GLY A 49 -9.62 3.20 12.91
C GLY A 49 -10.72 2.51 13.72
N PRO A 50 -10.55 2.42 15.06
CA PRO A 50 -11.54 1.82 15.96
C PRO A 50 -12.87 2.59 15.97
N ASP A 51 -12.86 3.85 15.60
CA ASP A 51 -14.02 4.74 15.46
C ASP A 51 -14.73 4.64 14.09
N GLY A 52 -14.30 3.71 13.25
CA GLY A 52 -14.88 3.44 11.94
C GLY A 52 -14.50 4.39 10.83
N ARG A 53 -13.67 5.40 11.10
CA ARG A 53 -13.07 6.26 10.06
C ARG A 53 -11.96 5.53 9.33
N ILE A 54 -11.73 5.88 8.06
CA ILE A 54 -10.53 5.46 7.33
C ILE A 54 -9.46 6.54 7.54
N TYR A 55 -8.32 6.12 8.06
CA TYR A 55 -7.15 6.96 8.24
C TYR A 55 -6.21 6.75 7.06
N VAL A 56 -5.70 7.85 6.51
CA VAL A 56 -4.86 7.84 5.31
C VAL A 56 -3.62 8.68 5.55
N THR A 57 -2.46 8.11 5.35
CA THR A 57 -1.20 8.86 5.29
C THR A 57 -1.00 9.45 3.89
N GLN A 58 -0.35 10.59 3.81
CA GLN A 58 -0.10 11.31 2.56
C GLN A 58 1.37 11.71 2.47
N THR A 59 1.97 11.57 1.29
CA THR A 59 3.43 11.82 1.04
C THR A 59 3.89 13.17 1.57
N GLY A 60 3.05 14.22 1.48
CA GLY A 60 3.34 15.57 1.96
C GLY A 60 3.39 15.75 3.48
N GLY A 61 3.39 14.65 4.24
CA GLY A 61 3.60 14.71 5.71
C GLY A 61 2.33 14.92 6.52
N THR A 62 1.17 14.56 6.00
CA THR A 62 -0.10 14.63 6.72
C THR A 62 -0.73 13.26 6.94
N LEU A 63 -1.51 13.15 7.99
CA LEU A 63 -2.44 12.06 8.23
C LEU A 63 -3.86 12.65 8.24
N VAL A 64 -4.72 12.11 7.40
CA VAL A 64 -6.12 12.53 7.29
C VAL A 64 -7.05 11.41 7.71
N ALA A 65 -8.31 11.75 8.00
CA ALA A 65 -9.38 10.77 8.19
C ALA A 65 -10.56 11.07 7.27
N ILE A 66 -11.12 10.03 6.69
CA ILE A 66 -12.34 10.03 5.90
C ILE A 66 -13.46 9.45 6.78
N ARG A 67 -14.54 10.22 6.99
CA ARG A 67 -15.72 9.76 7.73
C ARG A 67 -16.63 8.96 6.80
N ARG A 68 -17.33 7.97 7.36
CA ARG A 68 -18.40 7.28 6.65
C ARG A 68 -19.45 8.29 6.18
N GLY A 69 -19.86 8.19 4.93
CA GLY A 69 -20.86 9.09 4.33
C GLY A 69 -20.34 10.46 3.87
N THR A 70 -19.06 10.77 4.12
CA THR A 70 -18.41 11.97 3.56
C THR A 70 -17.31 11.55 2.58
N ARG A 71 -17.18 12.31 1.49
CA ARG A 71 -16.14 12.05 0.48
C ARG A 71 -14.88 12.87 0.72
N SER A 72 -14.92 13.82 1.65
CA SER A 72 -13.81 14.77 1.89
C SER A 72 -12.97 14.34 3.08
N PRO A 73 -11.64 14.30 2.94
CA PRO A 73 -10.72 14.01 4.03
C PRO A 73 -10.60 15.20 4.99
N ARG A 74 -10.39 14.90 6.27
CA ARG A 74 -10.03 15.89 7.29
C ARG A 74 -8.63 15.64 7.82
N VAL A 75 -7.77 16.65 7.79
CA VAL A 75 -6.42 16.53 8.34
C VAL A 75 -6.48 16.44 9.87
N LEU A 76 -5.75 15.50 10.43
CA LEU A 76 -5.65 15.22 11.86
C LEU A 76 -4.24 15.43 12.41
N VAL A 77 -3.19 15.18 11.61
CA VAL A 77 -1.79 15.32 11.99
C VAL A 77 -1.00 15.94 10.83
N TRP A 78 -0.09 16.84 11.19
CA TRP A 78 0.89 17.48 10.31
C TRP A 78 2.32 17.17 10.76
N GLY A 79 3.30 17.48 9.93
CA GLY A 79 4.71 17.39 10.27
C GLY A 79 5.22 15.95 10.40
N LEU A 80 4.63 15.03 9.64
CA LEU A 80 5.21 13.71 9.37
C LEU A 80 6.25 13.85 8.23
N ARG A 81 7.20 12.93 8.16
CA ARG A 81 8.22 12.90 7.12
C ARG A 81 7.92 11.78 6.14
N THR A 82 7.28 12.07 5.01
CA THR A 82 6.94 11.10 3.96
C THR A 82 6.39 9.79 4.57
N PRO A 83 5.23 9.82 5.26
CA PRO A 83 4.70 8.63 5.91
C PRO A 83 4.20 7.63 4.85
N LEU A 84 4.65 6.36 4.93
CA LEU A 84 4.32 5.30 3.97
C LEU A 84 3.52 4.15 4.58
N GLY A 85 3.30 4.15 5.89
CA GLY A 85 2.57 3.06 6.53
C GLY A 85 1.82 3.48 7.77
N LEU A 86 0.73 2.79 8.05
CA LEU A 86 -0.01 2.95 9.30
C LEU A 86 -0.71 1.66 9.73
N ALA A 87 -0.81 1.43 11.04
CA ALA A 87 -1.50 0.29 11.61
C ALA A 87 -2.16 0.62 12.94
N TRP A 88 -3.29 -0.02 13.22
CA TRP A 88 -4.02 0.13 14.48
C TRP A 88 -3.89 -1.08 15.38
N ARG A 89 -3.68 -0.83 16.69
CA ARG A 89 -3.82 -1.82 17.77
C ARG A 89 -4.70 -1.23 18.85
N GLY A 90 -5.95 -1.64 18.90
CA GLY A 90 -6.95 -1.00 19.76
C GLY A 90 -7.03 0.50 19.45
N SER A 91 -6.89 1.36 20.44
CA SER A 91 -6.87 2.82 20.28
C SER A 91 -5.51 3.42 19.91
N THR A 92 -4.48 2.59 19.71
CA THR A 92 -3.14 3.05 19.36
C THR A 92 -2.91 2.94 17.86
N LEU A 93 -2.56 4.04 17.23
CA LEU A 93 -2.14 4.15 15.84
C LEU A 93 -0.61 4.19 15.79
N PHE A 94 -0.02 3.36 14.95
CA PHE A 94 1.39 3.39 14.58
C PHE A 94 1.51 4.01 13.19
N VAL A 95 2.49 4.89 12.99
CA VAL A 95 2.78 5.54 11.71
C VAL A 95 4.25 5.35 11.37
N SER A 96 4.51 4.74 10.23
CA SER A 96 5.83 4.59 9.64
C SER A 96 6.12 5.80 8.77
N GLU A 97 7.26 6.41 9.00
CA GLU A 97 7.75 7.55 8.24
C GLU A 97 9.27 7.51 8.09
N GLN A 98 9.82 8.38 7.29
CA GLN A 98 11.24 8.39 6.97
C GLN A 98 12.12 8.44 8.23
N GLY A 99 12.91 7.39 8.44
CA GLY A 99 13.88 7.25 9.53
C GLY A 99 13.29 6.92 10.89
N LYS A 100 11.94 6.76 11.03
CA LYS A 100 11.32 6.54 12.35
C LYS A 100 9.94 5.88 12.29
N LEU A 101 9.55 5.33 13.44
CA LEU A 101 8.21 4.84 13.73
C LEU A 101 7.65 5.64 14.91
N GLU A 102 6.45 6.18 14.74
CA GLU A 102 5.73 6.92 15.78
C GLU A 102 4.44 6.21 16.19
N ARG A 103 3.94 6.56 17.36
CA ARG A 103 2.60 6.16 17.80
C ARG A 103 1.78 7.37 18.20
N PHE A 104 0.47 7.22 18.08
CA PHE A 104 -0.56 8.17 18.56
C PHE A 104 -1.62 7.39 19.32
N ARG A 105 -2.33 8.03 20.21
CA ARG A 105 -3.49 7.47 20.89
C ARG A 105 -4.76 8.19 20.45
N LEU A 106 -5.76 7.43 20.04
CA LEU A 106 -7.08 7.96 19.74
C LEU A 106 -7.87 8.10 21.04
N SER A 107 -8.28 9.34 21.38
CA SER A 107 -9.11 9.65 22.54
C SER A 107 -10.04 10.82 22.20
N GLY A 108 -11.33 10.70 22.48
CA GLY A 108 -12.32 11.72 22.15
C GLY A 108 -12.35 12.11 20.67
N GLY A 109 -12.11 11.15 19.76
CA GLY A 109 -12.08 11.38 18.30
C GLY A 109 -10.86 12.16 17.79
N ARG A 110 -9.86 12.39 18.64
CA ARG A 110 -8.60 13.11 18.34
C ARG A 110 -7.39 12.21 18.57
N LEU A 111 -6.36 12.37 17.73
CA LEU A 111 -5.06 11.72 17.93
C LEU A 111 -4.23 12.57 18.91
N ARG A 112 -3.79 11.94 19.99
CA ARG A 112 -3.01 12.56 21.08
C ARG A 112 -1.80 11.70 21.41
N ASP A 113 -0.97 12.10 22.39
CA ASP A 113 0.16 11.34 22.91
C ASP A 113 1.12 10.85 21.82
N ARG A 114 1.46 11.76 20.87
CA ARG A 114 2.45 11.49 19.84
C ARG A 114 3.79 11.14 20.49
N ARG A 115 4.33 9.96 20.16
CA ARG A 115 5.63 9.48 20.67
C ARG A 115 6.41 8.78 19.57
N VAL A 116 7.69 9.09 19.48
CA VAL A 116 8.64 8.36 18.66
C VAL A 116 9.00 7.05 19.39
N LEU A 117 8.76 5.91 18.77
CA LEU A 117 9.11 4.58 19.27
C LEU A 117 10.50 4.14 18.83
N VAL A 118 10.82 4.36 17.55
CA VAL A 118 12.12 4.07 16.95
C VAL A 118 12.55 5.25 16.09
N ARG A 119 13.82 5.59 16.15
CA ARG A 119 14.44 6.66 15.33
C ARG A 119 15.82 6.24 14.82
N GLY A 120 16.35 7.01 13.87
CA GLY A 120 17.70 6.83 13.37
C GLY A 120 17.87 5.58 12.51
N LEU A 121 16.80 5.16 11.78
CA LEU A 121 16.97 4.23 10.70
C LEU A 121 17.50 4.95 9.47
N ALA A 122 18.45 4.31 8.78
CA ALA A 122 18.96 4.85 7.54
C ALA A 122 17.86 4.87 6.46
N PHE A 123 17.95 5.83 5.57
CA PHE A 123 17.11 5.99 4.38
C PHE A 123 17.94 6.63 3.28
N GLY A 124 17.50 6.54 2.05
CA GLY A 124 18.16 7.09 0.87
C GLY A 124 17.24 6.96 -0.34
N ARG A 125 17.54 6.05 -1.27
CA ARG A 125 16.64 5.75 -2.39
C ARG A 125 15.29 5.24 -1.93
N HIS A 126 15.27 4.42 -0.89
CA HIS A 126 14.08 3.97 -0.17
C HIS A 126 14.18 4.35 1.31
N GLN A 127 13.10 4.14 2.01
CA GLN A 127 12.96 4.47 3.42
C GLN A 127 12.22 3.33 4.17
N GLN A 128 11.60 3.65 5.28
CA GLN A 128 10.72 2.76 6.01
C GLN A 128 9.31 2.81 5.43
N ASP A 129 8.79 1.63 5.10
CA ASP A 129 7.55 1.45 4.36
C ASP A 129 6.39 1.07 5.30
N ASN A 130 5.56 0.13 4.88
CA ASN A 130 4.38 -0.23 5.65
C ASN A 130 4.72 -0.90 6.98
N VAL A 131 3.82 -0.73 7.94
CA VAL A 131 3.84 -1.38 9.25
C VAL A 131 2.54 -2.14 9.47
N VAL A 132 2.62 -3.34 10.05
CA VAL A 132 1.44 -4.15 10.38
C VAL A 132 1.55 -4.71 11.79
N VAL A 133 0.39 -4.91 12.41
CA VAL A 133 0.29 -5.58 13.72
C VAL A 133 0.23 -7.08 13.48
N GLY A 134 1.11 -7.83 14.13
CA GLY A 134 1.13 -9.28 14.07
C GLY A 134 -0.04 -9.93 14.82
N PRO A 135 -0.30 -11.22 14.58
CA PRO A 135 -1.32 -11.98 15.29
C PRO A 135 -1.19 -11.84 16.80
N GLY A 136 -2.34 -11.71 17.48
CA GLY A 136 -2.38 -11.48 18.93
C GLY A 136 -1.93 -10.08 19.38
N GLY A 137 -1.50 -9.19 18.46
CA GLY A 137 -1.13 -7.82 18.80
C GLY A 137 0.19 -7.68 19.60
N VAL A 138 0.99 -8.75 19.72
CA VAL A 138 2.20 -8.78 20.53
C VAL A 138 3.38 -8.08 19.88
N ARG A 139 3.43 -8.09 18.55
CA ARG A 139 4.52 -7.50 17.76
C ARG A 139 4.01 -6.69 16.59
N LEU A 140 4.78 -5.68 16.22
CA LEU A 140 4.70 -4.98 14.94
C LEU A 140 5.71 -5.61 13.98
N TYR A 141 5.39 -5.58 12.69
CA TYR A 141 6.29 -5.91 11.58
C TYR A 141 6.37 -4.72 10.65
N TRP A 142 7.59 -4.40 10.21
CA TRP A 142 7.88 -3.12 9.58
C TRP A 142 8.86 -3.27 8.44
N GLY A 143 8.50 -2.83 7.25
CA GLY A 143 9.38 -2.79 6.08
C GLY A 143 10.43 -1.69 6.23
N SER A 144 11.67 -1.99 5.89
CA SER A 144 12.77 -1.03 5.86
C SER A 144 13.53 -1.22 4.56
N GLY A 145 13.35 -0.29 3.63
CA GLY A 145 13.96 -0.32 2.31
C GLY A 145 15.46 -0.06 2.33
N SER A 146 16.10 -0.30 1.20
CA SER A 146 17.52 -0.04 0.97
C SER A 146 17.81 1.45 0.82
N THR A 147 19.04 1.85 1.16
CA THR A 147 19.48 3.24 0.97
C THR A 147 19.92 3.55 -0.46
N CYS A 148 20.09 2.54 -1.28
CA CYS A 148 20.59 2.62 -2.66
C CYS A 148 19.83 1.65 -3.58
N ASP A 149 20.14 1.67 -4.87
CA ASP A 149 19.63 0.68 -5.81
C ASP A 149 20.32 -0.67 -5.65
N VAL A 150 21.64 -0.67 -5.76
CA VAL A 150 22.49 -1.87 -5.62
C VAL A 150 23.73 -1.50 -4.80
N CYS A 151 23.77 -1.86 -3.54
CA CYS A 151 24.95 -1.66 -2.69
C CYS A 151 24.97 -2.63 -1.50
N ARG A 152 26.07 -2.61 -0.76
CA ARG A 152 26.16 -3.20 0.56
C ARG A 152 25.72 -2.17 1.60
N GLU A 153 24.59 -2.42 2.26
CA GLU A 153 24.08 -1.56 3.30
C GLU A 153 25.04 -1.44 4.49
N ARG A 154 25.20 -0.21 4.97
CA ARG A 154 25.96 0.08 6.22
C ARG A 154 25.13 -0.23 7.46
N ASP A 155 23.83 0.15 7.41
CA ASP A 155 22.89 -0.20 8.48
C ASP A 155 22.29 -1.57 8.21
N LYS A 156 22.52 -2.52 9.10
CA LYS A 156 22.00 -3.89 9.00
C LYS A 156 20.47 -3.98 9.09
N ARG A 157 19.81 -2.85 9.41
CA ARG A 157 18.35 -2.72 9.45
C ARG A 157 17.76 -2.29 8.11
N SER A 158 18.56 -1.86 7.14
CA SER A 158 18.13 -1.54 5.77
C SER A 158 17.96 -2.80 4.93
N ALA A 159 17.11 -2.76 3.92
CA ALA A 159 16.76 -3.87 3.04
C ALA A 159 16.26 -5.11 3.81
N THR A 160 15.40 -4.88 4.83
CA THR A 160 14.93 -5.90 5.77
C THR A 160 13.47 -5.75 6.13
N ILE A 161 12.92 -6.80 6.72
CA ILE A 161 11.71 -6.70 7.53
C ILE A 161 12.12 -6.75 8.99
N LEU A 162 11.72 -5.73 9.72
CA LEU A 162 11.94 -5.55 11.15
C LEU A 162 10.72 -6.05 11.94
N SER A 163 10.94 -6.43 13.20
CA SER A 163 9.85 -6.59 14.16
C SER A 163 10.22 -6.00 15.50
N LEU A 164 9.24 -5.48 16.24
CA LEU A 164 9.41 -4.85 17.53
C LEU A 164 8.15 -5.03 18.39
N ARG A 165 8.25 -4.79 19.68
CA ARG A 165 7.07 -4.68 20.53
C ARG A 165 6.33 -3.37 20.31
N PRO A 166 5.01 -3.28 20.61
CA PRO A 166 4.24 -2.06 20.43
C PRO A 166 4.69 -0.85 21.26
N ASP A 167 5.52 -1.05 22.25
CA ASP A 167 6.16 0.01 23.04
C ASP A 167 7.45 0.55 22.42
N GLY A 168 7.92 -0.05 21.30
CA GLY A 168 9.15 0.28 20.60
C GLY A 168 10.35 -0.57 21.00
N SER A 169 10.23 -1.37 22.06
CA SER A 169 11.32 -2.24 22.53
C SER A 169 11.51 -3.49 21.66
N ASP A 170 12.62 -4.17 21.87
CA ASP A 170 12.93 -5.46 21.25
C ASP A 170 12.89 -5.43 19.70
N LEU A 171 13.51 -4.38 19.12
CA LEU A 171 13.68 -4.26 17.67
C LEU A 171 14.62 -5.34 17.14
N ARG A 172 14.15 -6.13 16.18
CA ARG A 172 14.88 -7.26 15.59
C ARG A 172 14.72 -7.28 14.06
N VAL A 173 15.74 -7.73 13.36
CA VAL A 173 15.66 -8.10 11.95
C VAL A 173 14.99 -9.48 11.86
N VAL A 174 13.91 -9.57 11.09
CA VAL A 174 13.18 -10.83 10.83
C VAL A 174 13.70 -11.52 9.57
N ALA A 175 13.88 -10.75 8.50
CA ALA A 175 14.33 -11.22 7.19
C ALA A 175 15.17 -10.12 6.53
N ARG A 176 16.06 -10.51 5.61
CA ARG A 176 17.02 -9.62 4.96
C ARG A 176 17.14 -9.90 3.47
N GLY A 177 17.82 -8.99 2.75
CA GLY A 177 17.99 -9.09 1.30
C GLY A 177 16.71 -8.79 0.53
N LEU A 178 15.92 -7.88 1.05
CA LEU A 178 14.66 -7.38 0.50
C LEU A 178 14.90 -5.89 0.15
N ARG A 179 15.17 -5.58 -1.13
CA ARG A 179 15.56 -4.23 -1.53
C ARG A 179 14.60 -3.16 -1.03
N ASN A 180 13.32 -3.30 -1.33
CA ASN A 180 12.29 -2.41 -0.83
C ASN A 180 11.03 -3.21 -0.48
N PRO A 181 10.91 -3.72 0.76
CA PRO A 181 9.75 -4.49 1.21
C PRO A 181 8.59 -3.55 1.57
N TYR A 182 7.83 -3.11 0.56
CA TYR A 182 6.85 -2.05 0.70
C TYR A 182 5.58 -2.49 1.43
N GLY A 183 4.79 -3.36 0.85
CA GLY A 183 3.53 -3.82 1.40
C GLY A 183 3.71 -5.01 2.33
N LEU A 184 2.97 -5.04 3.42
CA LEU A 184 2.96 -6.13 4.40
C LEU A 184 1.52 -6.54 4.72
N ALA A 185 1.22 -7.84 4.74
CA ALA A 185 -0.05 -8.34 5.25
C ALA A 185 0.06 -9.77 5.79
N PHE A 186 -0.66 -10.05 6.87
CA PHE A 186 -0.82 -11.41 7.38
C PHE A 186 -1.94 -12.15 6.62
N GLN A 187 -1.65 -13.36 6.18
CA GLN A 187 -2.66 -14.24 5.62
C GLN A 187 -3.61 -14.69 6.74
N PRO A 188 -4.92 -14.40 6.61
CA PRO A 188 -5.92 -14.81 7.58
C PRO A 188 -5.91 -16.32 7.84
N GLY A 189 -6.05 -16.72 9.10
CA GLY A 189 -6.13 -18.11 9.53
C GLY A 189 -4.80 -18.89 9.53
N THR A 190 -3.71 -18.33 8.98
CA THR A 190 -2.42 -19.06 8.88
C THR A 190 -1.28 -18.44 9.67
N GLY A 191 -1.38 -17.15 10.00
CA GLY A 191 -0.29 -16.39 10.62
C GLY A 191 0.92 -16.13 9.71
N ARG A 192 0.88 -16.52 8.42
CA ARG A 192 1.96 -16.24 7.46
C ARG A 192 1.97 -14.76 7.12
N LEU A 193 3.12 -14.12 7.29
CA LEU A 193 3.34 -12.76 6.82
C LEU A 193 3.80 -12.79 5.36
N TYR A 194 3.18 -11.98 4.53
CA TYR A 194 3.60 -11.74 3.14
C TYR A 194 4.12 -10.32 3.00
N ALA A 195 5.05 -10.13 2.08
CA ALA A 195 5.55 -8.83 1.67
C ALA A 195 5.64 -8.74 0.15
N THR A 196 5.32 -7.57 -0.40
CA THR A 196 5.74 -7.16 -1.75
C THR A 196 7.14 -6.58 -1.67
N VAL A 197 7.95 -6.80 -2.68
CA VAL A 197 9.34 -6.33 -2.72
C VAL A 197 9.66 -5.78 -4.11
N ASN A 198 10.02 -4.51 -4.17
CA ASN A 198 10.47 -3.90 -5.41
C ASN A 198 11.93 -4.28 -5.69
N GLY A 199 12.18 -4.70 -6.93
CA GLY A 199 13.49 -5.10 -7.45
C GLY A 199 14.42 -3.92 -7.78
N GLN A 200 15.60 -4.24 -8.29
CA GLN A 200 16.61 -3.27 -8.73
C GLN A 200 16.19 -2.60 -10.04
N ASP A 201 16.56 -1.33 -10.23
CA ASP A 201 16.17 -0.57 -11.43
C ASP A 201 17.21 -0.68 -12.55
N GLU A 202 18.46 -1.00 -12.22
CA GLU A 202 19.60 -0.99 -13.14
C GLU A 202 19.94 -2.36 -13.75
N ILE A 203 19.00 -3.31 -13.69
CA ILE A 203 19.16 -4.65 -14.28
C ILE A 203 18.21 -4.81 -15.47
N GLY A 204 18.71 -5.53 -16.49
CA GLY A 204 17.95 -5.76 -17.70
C GLY A 204 18.03 -4.63 -18.70
N THR A 205 17.21 -4.73 -19.72
CA THR A 205 17.12 -3.75 -20.81
C THR A 205 15.66 -3.40 -21.06
N ARG A 206 15.42 -2.38 -21.89
CA ARG A 206 14.05 -2.04 -22.30
C ARG A 206 13.35 -3.18 -23.05
N SER A 207 14.09 -4.03 -23.76
CA SER A 207 13.58 -5.19 -24.48
C SER A 207 13.51 -6.45 -23.63
N ASP A 208 14.33 -6.55 -22.59
CA ASP A 208 14.37 -7.67 -21.64
C ASP A 208 14.38 -7.12 -20.21
N PRO A 209 13.24 -6.64 -19.71
CA PRO A 209 13.17 -5.99 -18.42
C PRO A 209 13.37 -6.97 -17.27
N GLU A 210 14.29 -6.64 -16.37
CA GLU A 210 14.61 -7.36 -15.14
C GLU A 210 14.88 -6.38 -13.99
N PRO A 211 14.76 -6.79 -12.75
CA PRO A 211 14.22 -8.06 -12.26
C PRO A 211 12.68 -8.05 -12.22
N ALA A 212 12.09 -9.22 -12.04
CA ALA A 212 10.69 -9.28 -11.60
C ALA A 212 10.55 -8.66 -10.21
N GLU A 213 9.42 -8.03 -9.93
CA GLU A 213 9.02 -7.73 -8.57
C GLU A 213 8.61 -9.03 -7.85
N MET A 214 8.58 -9.02 -6.52
CA MET A 214 8.31 -10.24 -5.75
C MET A 214 7.12 -10.10 -4.82
N LEU A 215 6.34 -11.17 -4.69
CA LEU A 215 5.60 -11.47 -3.47
C LEU A 215 6.37 -12.55 -2.69
N VAL A 216 6.69 -12.31 -1.43
CA VAL A 216 7.42 -13.28 -0.59
C VAL A 216 6.60 -13.69 0.64
N VAL A 217 6.75 -14.95 1.08
CA VAL A 217 6.37 -15.37 2.43
C VAL A 217 7.52 -15.05 3.35
N VAL A 218 7.33 -14.15 4.28
CA VAL A 218 8.39 -13.73 5.22
C VAL A 218 8.68 -14.83 6.22
N ARG A 219 9.91 -15.38 6.17
CA ARG A 219 10.39 -16.41 7.10
C ARG A 219 11.48 -15.83 7.98
N ARG A 220 11.40 -16.12 9.27
CA ARG A 220 12.43 -15.69 10.24
C ARG A 220 13.81 -16.24 9.85
N GLY A 221 14.81 -15.34 9.81
CA GLY A 221 16.19 -15.67 9.43
C GLY A 221 16.44 -15.80 7.94
N ALA A 222 15.40 -15.72 7.10
CA ALA A 222 15.53 -15.89 5.65
C ALA A 222 16.29 -14.73 4.99
N PHE A 223 16.97 -15.08 3.88
CA PHE A 223 17.64 -14.16 2.98
C PHE A 223 16.99 -14.26 1.59
N TYR A 224 16.59 -13.11 1.02
CA TYR A 224 15.84 -13.02 -0.25
C TYR A 224 16.68 -12.52 -1.43
N GLY A 225 17.99 -12.41 -1.26
CA GLY A 225 18.93 -12.32 -2.36
C GLY A 225 19.56 -10.96 -2.62
N TRP A 226 18.84 -9.86 -2.42
CA TRP A 226 19.40 -8.52 -2.71
C TRP A 226 20.68 -8.26 -1.89
N PRO A 227 21.72 -7.67 -2.49
CA PRO A 227 21.79 -7.12 -3.85
C PRO A 227 22.30 -8.10 -4.91
N GLY A 228 22.79 -9.28 -4.57
CA GLY A 228 23.54 -10.15 -5.48
C GLY A 228 22.74 -11.25 -6.19
N CYS A 229 21.51 -11.45 -5.80
CA CYS A 229 20.58 -12.41 -6.43
C CYS A 229 19.22 -11.73 -6.62
N TRP A 230 18.60 -11.95 -7.76
CA TRP A 230 17.33 -11.35 -8.14
C TRP A 230 16.41 -12.33 -8.87
N PRO A 231 15.09 -12.11 -8.85
CA PRO A 231 14.13 -12.90 -9.61
C PRO A 231 14.19 -12.54 -11.09
N ASN A 232 14.42 -13.51 -11.96
CA ASN A 232 14.37 -13.31 -13.40
C ASN A 232 12.92 -13.41 -13.88
N ALA A 233 12.44 -12.37 -14.57
CA ALA A 233 11.05 -12.24 -14.97
C ALA A 233 10.63 -13.23 -16.05
N ARG A 234 11.55 -13.59 -16.96
CA ARG A 234 11.29 -14.46 -18.10
C ARG A 234 11.34 -15.94 -17.71
N THR A 235 12.36 -16.33 -16.96
CA THR A 235 12.55 -17.75 -16.58
C THR A 235 11.77 -18.14 -15.34
N LEU A 236 11.27 -17.16 -14.57
CA LEU A 236 10.65 -17.31 -13.26
C LEU A 236 11.54 -18.11 -12.29
N ARG A 237 12.83 -17.82 -12.35
CA ARG A 237 13.89 -18.41 -11.51
C ARG A 237 14.74 -17.30 -10.91
N LEU A 238 15.57 -17.66 -9.96
CA LEU A 238 16.56 -16.75 -9.39
C LEU A 238 17.79 -16.70 -10.30
N SER A 239 18.35 -15.48 -10.46
CA SER A 239 19.57 -15.19 -11.23
C SER A 239 20.60 -14.48 -10.36
N GLY A 240 21.88 -14.61 -10.70
CA GLY A 240 23.00 -14.05 -9.92
C GLY A 240 23.52 -15.00 -8.84
N ARG A 241 24.03 -14.45 -7.75
CA ARG A 241 24.62 -15.21 -6.64
C ARG A 241 23.55 -15.66 -5.64
N CYS A 242 22.88 -16.75 -5.93
CA CYS A 242 21.65 -17.17 -5.23
C CYS A 242 21.82 -18.31 -4.22
N ARG A 243 23.04 -18.64 -3.81
CA ARG A 243 23.26 -19.67 -2.78
C ARG A 243 22.60 -19.28 -1.46
N GLY A 244 21.74 -20.14 -0.91
CA GLY A 244 21.02 -19.91 0.34
C GLY A 244 19.91 -18.86 0.28
N VAL A 245 19.52 -18.43 -0.93
CA VAL A 245 18.42 -17.50 -1.13
C VAL A 245 17.08 -18.20 -1.08
N THR A 246 16.14 -17.61 -0.35
CA THR A 246 14.75 -18.08 -0.30
C THR A 246 14.01 -17.61 -1.53
N ALA A 247 13.40 -18.52 -2.29
CA ALA A 247 12.61 -18.18 -3.47
C ALA A 247 11.35 -17.39 -3.12
N PRO A 248 10.87 -16.49 -4.02
CA PRO A 248 9.62 -15.77 -3.84
C PRO A 248 8.41 -16.70 -3.89
N ALA A 249 7.28 -16.24 -3.37
CA ALA A 249 5.99 -16.90 -3.52
C ALA A 249 5.35 -16.63 -4.88
N ALA A 250 5.62 -15.46 -5.47
CA ALA A 250 5.23 -15.09 -6.83
C ALA A 250 6.28 -14.17 -7.45
N TYR A 251 6.42 -14.29 -8.76
CA TYR A 251 7.11 -13.34 -9.62
C TYR A 251 6.06 -12.40 -10.20
N LEU A 252 6.27 -11.10 -10.05
CA LEU A 252 5.38 -10.05 -10.53
C LEU A 252 6.01 -9.34 -11.72
N GLU A 253 5.27 -8.45 -12.37
CA GLU A 253 5.78 -7.72 -13.53
C GLU A 253 7.03 -6.89 -13.16
N PRO A 254 8.08 -6.92 -13.98
CA PRO A 254 9.28 -6.09 -13.77
C PRO A 254 8.92 -4.61 -13.70
N HIS A 255 9.62 -3.86 -12.85
CA HIS A 255 9.48 -2.41 -12.71
C HIS A 255 8.05 -1.91 -12.44
N SER A 256 7.14 -2.82 -12.04
CA SER A 256 5.75 -2.45 -11.75
C SER A 256 5.57 -1.74 -10.42
N SER A 257 6.61 -1.66 -9.58
CA SER A 257 6.52 -1.15 -8.21
C SER A 257 5.37 -1.83 -7.46
N ALA A 258 5.56 -3.11 -7.14
CA ALA A 258 4.58 -3.90 -6.40
C ALA A 258 4.54 -3.44 -4.94
N ASP A 259 3.52 -2.67 -4.58
CA ASP A 259 3.46 -1.93 -3.33
C ASP A 259 2.39 -2.47 -2.38
N GLY A 260 1.29 -1.74 -2.16
CA GLY A 260 0.28 -2.13 -1.19
C GLY A 260 -0.35 -3.49 -1.48
N LEU A 261 -0.56 -4.30 -0.44
CA LEU A 261 -1.22 -5.60 -0.58
C LEU A 261 -2.27 -5.82 0.50
N VAL A 262 -3.33 -6.56 0.14
CA VAL A 262 -4.33 -7.05 1.08
C VAL A 262 -4.76 -8.47 0.74
N PHE A 263 -5.09 -9.25 1.76
CA PHE A 263 -5.86 -10.48 1.59
C PHE A 263 -7.34 -10.13 1.53
N TYR A 264 -8.03 -10.63 0.51
CA TYR A 264 -9.46 -10.40 0.40
C TYR A 264 -10.23 -11.23 1.42
N THR A 265 -10.77 -10.55 2.40
CA THR A 265 -11.63 -11.10 3.47
C THR A 265 -13.06 -10.59 3.38
N GLY A 266 -13.37 -9.84 2.32
CA GLY A 266 -14.70 -9.30 2.08
C GLY A 266 -15.70 -10.37 1.63
N HIS A 267 -16.95 -9.99 1.55
CA HIS A 267 -18.08 -10.88 1.23
C HIS A 267 -18.85 -10.46 -0.03
N SER A 268 -18.49 -9.32 -0.67
CA SER A 268 -19.21 -8.86 -1.86
C SER A 268 -18.73 -9.51 -3.16
N PHE A 269 -17.48 -10.01 -3.20
CA PHE A 269 -16.95 -10.66 -4.39
C PHE A 269 -17.37 -12.14 -4.45
N PRO A 270 -17.41 -12.76 -5.63
CA PRO A 270 -17.64 -14.18 -5.77
C PRO A 270 -16.71 -15.04 -4.89
N ARG A 271 -17.18 -16.20 -4.43
CA ARG A 271 -16.42 -17.08 -3.50
C ARG A 271 -14.99 -17.38 -3.94
N GLY A 272 -14.74 -17.49 -5.25
CA GLY A 272 -13.40 -17.73 -5.80
C GLY A 272 -12.37 -16.60 -5.55
N TYR A 273 -12.79 -15.48 -4.97
CA TYR A 273 -11.91 -14.36 -4.59
C TYR A 273 -11.49 -14.41 -3.10
N SER A 274 -12.23 -15.14 -2.26
CA SER A 274 -11.93 -15.24 -0.83
C SER A 274 -10.52 -15.78 -0.59
N GLY A 275 -9.76 -15.12 0.29
CA GLY A 275 -8.40 -15.48 0.64
C GLY A 275 -7.35 -15.20 -0.44
N ASN A 276 -7.72 -14.64 -1.60
CA ASN A 276 -6.76 -14.21 -2.61
C ASN A 276 -6.04 -12.93 -2.16
N VAL A 277 -4.83 -12.74 -2.66
CA VAL A 277 -4.07 -11.51 -2.47
C VAL A 277 -4.36 -10.54 -3.60
N PHE A 278 -4.61 -9.29 -3.25
CA PHE A 278 -4.60 -8.18 -4.20
C PHE A 278 -3.37 -7.33 -3.94
N ILE A 279 -2.66 -6.94 -5.00
CA ILE A 279 -1.45 -6.14 -4.95
C ILE A 279 -1.64 -4.94 -5.85
N ALA A 280 -1.35 -3.75 -5.34
CA ALA A 280 -1.27 -2.54 -6.14
C ALA A 280 0.12 -2.47 -6.78
N GLU A 281 0.17 -2.40 -8.10
CA GLU A 281 1.36 -2.12 -8.87
C GLU A 281 1.34 -0.65 -9.27
N TRP A 282 2.11 0.18 -8.53
CA TRP A 282 2.13 1.63 -8.68
C TRP A 282 2.56 2.08 -10.08
N GLY A 283 3.49 1.35 -10.64
CA GLY A 283 3.99 1.57 -11.97
C GLY A 283 5.39 2.21 -12.01
N GLU A 284 5.89 2.36 -13.19
CA GLU A 284 7.16 3.01 -13.45
C GLU A 284 7.01 4.54 -13.38
N TYR A 285 7.94 5.22 -12.71
CA TYR A 285 7.84 6.67 -12.48
C TYR A 285 7.92 7.50 -13.76
N LEU A 286 8.82 7.12 -14.67
CA LEU A 286 9.12 7.89 -15.88
C LEU A 286 8.41 7.36 -17.15
N SER A 287 7.70 6.24 -17.06
CA SER A 287 6.99 5.65 -18.20
C SER A 287 5.62 5.12 -17.81
N HIS A 288 4.82 4.79 -18.82
CA HIS A 288 3.52 4.16 -18.66
C HIS A 288 3.53 2.68 -19.04
N ARG A 289 4.71 2.08 -19.13
CA ARG A 289 4.88 0.75 -19.69
C ARG A 289 4.47 -0.37 -18.72
N PHE A 290 4.76 -0.22 -17.44
CA PHE A 290 4.56 -1.27 -16.43
C PHE A 290 3.65 -0.79 -15.30
N GLY A 291 3.01 -1.75 -14.62
CA GLY A 291 2.18 -1.51 -13.46
C GLY A 291 0.89 -0.74 -13.76
N ARG A 292 0.56 0.25 -12.92
CA ARG A 292 -0.66 1.10 -12.96
C ARG A 292 -1.94 0.27 -12.90
N ARG A 293 -1.90 -0.82 -12.13
CA ARG A 293 -2.97 -1.78 -12.00
C ARG A 293 -3.02 -2.42 -10.62
N VAL A 294 -4.08 -3.15 -10.37
CA VAL A 294 -4.20 -4.06 -9.24
C VAL A 294 -4.17 -5.48 -9.80
N VAL A 295 -3.24 -6.30 -9.31
CA VAL A 295 -3.17 -7.71 -9.66
C VAL A 295 -3.79 -8.58 -8.57
N ARG A 296 -4.33 -9.73 -8.99
CA ARG A 296 -4.85 -10.78 -8.13
C ARG A 296 -3.90 -11.97 -8.14
N VAL A 297 -3.45 -12.38 -6.96
CA VAL A 297 -2.66 -13.60 -6.78
C VAL A 297 -3.51 -14.66 -6.09
N ARG A 298 -3.64 -15.83 -6.72
CA ARG A 298 -4.25 -17.02 -6.13
C ARG A 298 -3.15 -17.87 -5.50
N LEU A 299 -3.31 -18.19 -4.22
CA LEU A 299 -2.31 -18.98 -3.51
C LEU A 299 -2.72 -20.46 -3.42
N ALA A 300 -1.71 -21.31 -3.43
CA ALA A 300 -1.83 -22.73 -3.06
C ALA A 300 -1.77 -22.86 -1.51
N PRO A 301 -2.15 -24.01 -0.94
CA PRO A 301 -2.06 -24.25 0.51
C PRO A 301 -0.64 -24.11 1.09
N ASN A 302 0.39 -24.40 0.28
CA ASN A 302 1.80 -24.22 0.66
C ASN A 302 2.24 -22.74 0.69
N GLY A 303 1.38 -21.83 0.25
CA GLY A 303 1.65 -20.37 0.23
C GLY A 303 2.30 -19.85 -1.05
N GLN A 304 2.57 -20.73 -2.03
CA GLN A 304 3.07 -20.31 -3.34
C GLN A 304 1.92 -19.86 -4.26
N ALA A 305 2.21 -18.95 -5.17
CA ALA A 305 1.22 -18.53 -6.16
C ALA A 305 0.88 -19.67 -7.13
N ARG A 306 -0.42 -19.87 -7.35
CA ARG A 306 -0.95 -20.69 -8.46
C ARG A 306 -1.09 -19.87 -9.73
N SER A 307 -1.45 -18.61 -9.59
CA SER A 307 -1.60 -17.67 -10.71
C SER A 307 -1.51 -16.23 -10.24
N VAL A 308 -1.01 -15.38 -11.15
CA VAL A 308 -1.05 -13.92 -11.05
C VAL A 308 -1.85 -13.43 -12.26
N SER A 309 -2.79 -12.53 -12.05
CA SER A 309 -3.61 -11.96 -13.13
C SER A 309 -3.99 -10.52 -12.83
N THR A 310 -4.13 -9.69 -13.85
CA THR A 310 -4.69 -8.34 -13.69
C THR A 310 -6.13 -8.45 -13.19
N PHE A 311 -6.45 -7.69 -12.15
CA PHE A 311 -7.80 -7.56 -11.62
C PHE A 311 -8.45 -6.24 -12.02
N ALA A 312 -7.71 -5.14 -11.93
CA ALA A 312 -8.19 -3.84 -12.36
C ALA A 312 -7.01 -3.03 -12.91
N ASP A 313 -7.23 -2.22 -13.92
CA ASP A 313 -6.21 -1.38 -14.55
C ASP A 313 -6.75 0.02 -14.89
N GLY A 314 -5.90 0.87 -15.50
CA GLY A 314 -6.27 2.24 -15.85
C GLY A 314 -6.17 3.24 -14.71
N PHE A 315 -5.51 2.88 -13.63
CA PHE A 315 -5.12 3.81 -12.56
C PHE A 315 -3.98 4.72 -13.01
N SER A 316 -3.82 5.83 -12.31
CA SER A 316 -2.62 6.66 -12.45
C SER A 316 -1.42 6.02 -11.72
N HIS A 317 -1.54 5.87 -10.40
CA HIS A 317 -0.52 5.26 -9.54
C HIS A 317 -1.20 4.62 -8.31
N PRO A 318 -1.81 3.44 -8.44
CA PRO A 318 -2.48 2.78 -7.32
C PRO A 318 -1.44 2.36 -6.30
N LEU A 319 -1.62 2.75 -5.04
CA LEU A 319 -0.58 2.54 -4.02
C LEU A 319 -1.09 1.76 -2.81
N ALA A 320 -2.16 2.18 -2.18
CA ALA A 320 -2.68 1.52 -1.00
C ALA A 320 -4.00 0.79 -1.29
N LEU A 321 -4.14 -0.37 -0.69
CA LEU A 321 -5.34 -1.20 -0.75
C LEU A 321 -5.94 -1.39 0.64
N LEU A 322 -7.27 -1.49 0.70
CA LEU A 322 -8.00 -1.79 1.93
C LEU A 322 -9.27 -2.57 1.59
N VAL A 323 -9.56 -3.64 2.31
CA VAL A 323 -10.85 -4.32 2.18
C VAL A 323 -11.91 -3.47 2.87
N ASP A 324 -12.93 -3.07 2.10
CA ASP A 324 -14.01 -2.24 2.61
C ASP A 324 -14.97 -3.02 3.49
N ARG A 325 -15.56 -2.36 4.46
CA ARG A 325 -16.58 -2.96 5.34
C ARG A 325 -17.85 -3.42 4.59
N SER A 326 -18.12 -2.84 3.42
CA SER A 326 -19.16 -3.32 2.50
C SER A 326 -18.75 -4.56 1.70
N GLY A 327 -17.55 -5.09 1.92
CA GLY A 327 -17.02 -6.28 1.28
C GLY A 327 -16.31 -6.03 -0.06
N GLY A 328 -16.19 -4.79 -0.51
CA GLY A 328 -15.41 -4.42 -1.70
C GLY A 328 -13.92 -4.23 -1.40
N VAL A 329 -13.19 -3.71 -2.38
CA VAL A 329 -11.79 -3.29 -2.25
C VAL A 329 -11.68 -1.81 -2.53
N LEU A 330 -11.07 -1.06 -1.61
CA LEU A 330 -10.67 0.33 -1.81
C LEU A 330 -9.25 0.35 -2.38
N VAL A 331 -9.05 1.21 -3.37
CA VAL A 331 -7.77 1.46 -4.03
C VAL A 331 -7.47 2.95 -3.94
N ALA A 332 -6.43 3.33 -3.21
CA ALA A 332 -5.97 4.71 -3.22
C ALA A 332 -5.03 4.93 -4.40
N ASP A 333 -5.43 5.81 -5.29
CA ASP A 333 -4.63 6.22 -6.44
C ASP A 333 -3.87 7.50 -6.07
N TRP A 334 -2.57 7.35 -5.94
CA TRP A 334 -1.65 8.38 -5.47
C TRP A 334 -1.61 9.60 -6.39
N GLY A 335 -1.67 9.39 -7.72
CA GLY A 335 -1.58 10.47 -8.70
C GLY A 335 -2.72 11.49 -8.56
N PRO A 336 -3.98 11.12 -8.77
CA PRO A 336 -5.13 12.01 -8.70
C PRO A 336 -5.60 12.32 -7.27
N GLY A 337 -5.08 11.61 -6.24
CA GLY A 337 -5.56 11.76 -4.87
C GLY A 337 -6.98 11.27 -4.65
N VAL A 338 -7.34 10.17 -5.30
CA VAL A 338 -8.67 9.56 -5.28
C VAL A 338 -8.59 8.18 -4.64
N VAL A 339 -9.59 7.82 -3.85
CA VAL A 339 -9.85 6.45 -3.44
C VAL A 339 -11.00 5.91 -4.27
N TYR A 340 -10.73 4.88 -5.03
CA TYR A 340 -11.75 4.13 -5.76
C TYR A 340 -12.28 2.98 -4.91
N ARG A 341 -13.56 2.63 -5.07
CA ARG A 341 -14.16 1.42 -4.53
C ARG A 341 -14.49 0.48 -5.68
N ILE A 342 -14.01 -0.75 -5.59
CA ILE A 342 -14.38 -1.83 -6.51
C ILE A 342 -15.31 -2.77 -5.75
N GLN A 343 -16.48 -3.05 -6.33
CA GLN A 343 -17.51 -3.93 -5.75
C GLN A 343 -18.05 -4.87 -6.84
N ALA A 344 -18.47 -6.06 -6.46
CA ALA A 344 -19.28 -6.87 -7.36
C ALA A 344 -20.63 -6.19 -7.60
N ARG A 345 -21.14 -6.27 -8.82
CA ARG A 345 -22.55 -5.92 -9.12
C ARG A 345 -23.41 -6.95 -8.41
N GLY A 346 -24.44 -6.52 -7.70
CA GLY A 346 -25.44 -7.45 -7.17
C GLY A 346 -25.94 -8.35 -8.31
N ARG A 347 -26.25 -9.61 -8.02
CA ARG A 347 -27.02 -10.42 -9.00
C ARG A 347 -28.30 -9.67 -9.30
N PRO A 348 -28.67 -9.53 -10.58
CA PRO A 348 -29.95 -8.94 -10.96
C PRO A 348 -31.10 -9.69 -10.32
#